data_8fb284c56a2453e866ca93e908d60bcb
#
_entry.id   8fb284c56a2453e866ca93e908d60bcb
#
_cell.length_a   1.000
_cell.length_b   1.000
_cell.length_c   1.000
_cell.angle_alpha   90.00
_cell.angle_beta   90.00
_cell.angle_gamma   90.00
#
_symmetry.space_group_name_H-M   'P 1'
#
loop_
_entity.id
_entity.type
_entity.pdbx_description
1 polymer ?
#
loop_
_entity_poly.entity_id
_entity_poly.type
_entity_poly.pdbx_seq_one_letter_code
_entity_poly.pdbx_strand_id
1 'polypeptide(L)'
;MFTPVSSDFFEAPTLELSRKLLGQIIVHELPEGIVAGRIVETEAYMGAEDRAAHSFGNRRTKRTEIMFGKPGLVYTYQMHTHTLINVVSGPVDTPRAILIRAVEPVEGIDLMAELRGRHMPIKQWTSGPGKLTKAMGITMDYYGHHFTEKPLYIAQGDPVRAVAVGPRVGIGNSLEAVDYPYRFWEQDNPFVSKFR
;
A
#
# COMPACT_ATOMS: atom_id res chain seq x y z
N MET A 1 -9.23 -2.61 -19.82
CA MET A 1 -8.78 -3.88 -19.19
C MET A 1 -7.46 -3.62 -18.50
N PHE A 2 -7.31 -3.95 -17.23
CA PHE A 2 -6.08 -3.74 -16.47
C PHE A 2 -5.11 -4.89 -16.72
N THR A 3 -3.85 -4.56 -17.07
CA THR A 3 -2.79 -5.55 -17.32
C THR A 3 -1.93 -5.67 -16.07
N PRO A 4 -1.89 -6.83 -15.39
CA PRO A 4 -1.04 -7.02 -14.23
C PRO A 4 0.44 -6.73 -14.53
N VAL A 5 1.17 -6.20 -13.55
CA VAL A 5 2.63 -6.09 -13.62
C VAL A 5 3.26 -7.48 -13.55
N SER A 6 4.47 -7.64 -14.11
CA SER A 6 5.23 -8.89 -13.95
C SER A 6 5.82 -9.04 -12.55
N SER A 7 6.23 -10.26 -12.16
CA SER A 7 6.92 -10.50 -10.90
C SER A 7 8.19 -9.67 -10.74
N ASP A 8 8.92 -9.46 -11.84
CA ASP A 8 10.16 -8.68 -11.87
C ASP A 8 9.98 -7.21 -11.45
N PHE A 9 8.75 -6.69 -11.59
CA PHE A 9 8.41 -5.35 -11.11
C PHE A 9 8.71 -5.18 -9.62
N PHE A 10 8.51 -6.24 -8.82
CA PHE A 10 8.69 -6.21 -7.36
C PHE A 10 10.13 -6.45 -6.91
N GLU A 11 11.05 -6.84 -7.80
CA GLU A 11 12.46 -7.12 -7.49
C GLU A 11 13.30 -5.85 -7.25
N ALA A 12 12.76 -4.68 -7.56
CA ALA A 12 13.44 -3.41 -7.34
C ALA A 12 13.73 -3.17 -5.84
N PRO A 13 14.83 -2.48 -5.49
CA PRO A 13 15.12 -2.08 -4.11
C PRO A 13 13.94 -1.36 -3.46
N THR A 14 13.67 -1.61 -2.17
CA THR A 14 12.46 -1.15 -1.46
C THR A 14 12.13 0.33 -1.66
N LEU A 15 13.10 1.23 -1.53
CA LEU A 15 12.86 2.68 -1.71
C LEU A 15 12.57 3.04 -3.18
N GLU A 16 13.17 2.34 -4.11
CA GLU A 16 12.89 2.49 -5.55
C GLU A 16 11.50 1.94 -5.89
N LEU A 17 11.18 0.75 -5.40
CA LEU A 17 9.86 0.14 -5.59
C LEU A 17 8.74 1.00 -5.00
N SER A 18 8.99 1.64 -3.85
CA SER A 18 8.02 2.58 -3.25
C SER A 18 7.67 3.73 -4.19
N ARG A 19 8.65 4.23 -4.94
CA ARG A 19 8.45 5.28 -5.96
C ARG A 19 7.79 4.72 -7.23
N LYS A 20 8.22 3.52 -7.67
CA LYS A 20 7.66 2.85 -8.86
C LYS A 20 6.20 2.45 -8.70
N LEU A 21 5.76 2.19 -7.48
CA LEU A 21 4.36 1.91 -7.15
C LEU A 21 3.45 3.13 -7.36
N LEU A 22 3.97 4.36 -7.24
CA LEU A 22 3.19 5.55 -7.53
C LEU A 22 2.81 5.59 -9.02
N GLY A 23 1.53 5.79 -9.27
CA GLY A 23 0.96 5.78 -10.61
C GLY A 23 0.48 4.40 -11.08
N GLN A 24 0.94 3.30 -10.47
CA GLN A 24 0.40 1.97 -10.74
C GLN A 24 -1.04 1.86 -10.23
N ILE A 25 -1.80 0.91 -10.77
CA ILE A 25 -3.21 0.71 -10.43
C ILE A 25 -3.34 -0.51 -9.52
N ILE A 26 -3.85 -0.34 -8.30
CA ILE A 26 -4.31 -1.47 -7.52
C ILE A 26 -5.74 -1.81 -7.94
N VAL A 27 -5.98 -3.07 -8.28
CA VAL A 27 -7.27 -3.59 -8.80
C VAL A 27 -7.77 -4.69 -7.87
N HIS A 28 -9.06 -4.65 -7.56
CA HIS A 28 -9.73 -5.71 -6.83
C HIS A 28 -11.01 -6.12 -7.58
N GLU A 29 -11.05 -7.36 -8.03
CA GLU A 29 -12.21 -7.98 -8.69
C GLU A 29 -13.11 -8.60 -7.62
N LEU A 30 -14.15 -7.88 -7.24
CA LEU A 30 -15.18 -8.32 -6.29
C LEU A 30 -16.31 -9.06 -7.02
N PRO A 31 -17.13 -9.88 -6.34
CA PRO A 31 -18.32 -10.48 -6.96
C PRO A 31 -19.29 -9.45 -7.56
N GLU A 32 -19.36 -8.26 -6.93
CA GLU A 32 -20.24 -7.17 -7.33
C GLU A 32 -19.68 -6.31 -8.47
N GLY A 33 -18.39 -6.45 -8.79
CA GLY A 33 -17.72 -5.69 -9.84
C GLY A 33 -16.27 -5.37 -9.54
N ILE A 34 -15.62 -4.62 -10.42
CA ILE A 34 -14.23 -4.22 -10.28
C ILE A 34 -14.16 -2.86 -9.56
N VAL A 35 -13.27 -2.77 -8.57
CA VAL A 35 -12.81 -1.51 -8.01
C VAL A 35 -11.33 -1.32 -8.30
N ALA A 36 -10.93 -0.15 -8.77
CA ALA A 36 -9.55 0.14 -9.07
C ALA A 36 -9.15 1.55 -8.66
N GLY A 37 -7.93 1.71 -8.17
CA GLY A 37 -7.39 3.00 -7.75
C GLY A 37 -5.93 3.17 -8.13
N ARG A 38 -5.57 4.35 -8.60
CA ARG A 38 -4.18 4.73 -8.90
C ARG A 38 -3.45 5.04 -7.60
N ILE A 39 -2.35 4.37 -7.33
CA ILE A 39 -1.56 4.57 -6.11
C ILE A 39 -0.92 5.97 -6.16
N VAL A 40 -1.20 6.78 -5.15
CA VAL A 40 -0.70 8.16 -5.06
C VAL A 40 0.15 8.43 -3.82
N GLU A 41 0.21 7.47 -2.89
CA GLU A 41 1.00 7.60 -1.67
C GLU A 41 1.46 6.24 -1.15
N THR A 42 2.75 6.13 -0.79
CA THR A 42 3.37 4.93 -0.22
C THR A 42 4.30 5.27 0.94
N GLU A 43 4.55 4.29 1.83
CA GLU A 43 5.60 4.37 2.85
C GLU A 43 6.45 3.11 2.83
N ALA A 44 7.78 3.28 2.81
CA ALA A 44 8.71 2.18 2.93
C ALA A 44 9.05 1.88 4.40
N TYR A 45 9.13 0.60 4.73
CA TYR A 45 9.55 0.05 6.02
C TYR A 45 10.73 -0.89 5.78
N MET A 46 11.90 -0.50 6.25
CA MET A 46 13.19 -1.07 5.86
C MET A 46 13.62 -2.30 6.67
N GLY A 47 12.71 -2.86 7.44
CA GLY A 47 12.95 -4.14 8.10
C GLY A 47 13.76 -4.03 9.39
N ALA A 48 14.78 -4.86 9.53
CA ALA A 48 15.50 -5.06 10.78
C ALA A 48 16.14 -3.82 11.39
N GLU A 49 16.53 -2.87 10.56
CA GLU A 49 17.21 -1.64 10.98
C GLU A 49 16.24 -0.46 11.19
N ASP A 50 14.96 -0.64 10.85
CA ASP A 50 13.95 0.39 10.89
C ASP A 50 13.04 0.22 12.12
N ARG A 51 13.19 1.08 13.12
CA ARG A 51 12.40 1.02 14.37
C ARG A 51 10.90 1.16 14.15
N ALA A 52 10.47 1.72 13.02
CA ALA A 52 9.06 1.81 12.68
C ALA A 52 8.51 0.54 12.01
N ALA A 53 9.38 -0.38 11.59
CA ALA A 53 8.96 -1.63 10.97
C ALA A 53 8.51 -2.66 12.01
N HIS A 54 7.46 -3.43 11.69
CA HIS A 54 7.01 -4.54 12.55
C HIS A 54 8.06 -5.64 12.71
N SER A 55 8.99 -5.72 11.76
CA SER A 55 10.11 -6.65 11.69
C SER A 55 11.43 -6.09 12.27
N PHE A 56 11.39 -4.95 12.95
CA PHE A 56 12.57 -4.37 13.59
C PHE A 56 13.31 -5.42 14.44
N GLY A 57 14.64 -5.45 14.35
CA GLY A 57 15.48 -6.44 15.00
C GLY A 57 15.30 -7.88 14.44
N ASN A 58 14.85 -8.03 13.20
CA ASN A 58 14.48 -9.32 12.59
C ASN A 58 13.36 -10.06 13.33
N ARG A 59 12.48 -9.33 13.98
CA ARG A 59 11.36 -9.92 14.72
C ARG A 59 10.45 -10.72 13.79
N ARG A 60 10.54 -12.06 13.91
CA ARG A 60 9.75 -13.03 13.15
C ARG A 60 8.64 -13.60 14.04
N THR A 61 7.41 -13.33 13.67
CA THR A 61 6.20 -13.75 14.39
C THR A 61 5.18 -14.24 13.37
N LYS A 62 4.11 -14.90 13.80
CA LYS A 62 2.99 -15.30 12.92
C LYS A 62 2.49 -14.12 12.07
N ARG A 63 2.50 -12.90 12.61
CA ARG A 63 2.07 -11.68 11.89
C ARG A 63 3.09 -11.24 10.84
N THR A 64 4.40 -11.30 11.13
CA THR A 64 5.46 -10.78 10.26
C THR A 64 6.05 -11.85 9.35
N GLU A 65 5.63 -13.12 9.48
CA GLU A 65 6.18 -14.24 8.73
C GLU A 65 6.24 -13.99 7.22
N ILE A 66 5.16 -13.44 6.65
CA ILE A 66 5.07 -13.18 5.22
C ILE A 66 6.09 -12.15 4.71
N MET A 67 6.54 -11.24 5.57
CA MET A 67 7.53 -10.22 5.20
C MET A 67 8.90 -10.83 4.88
N PHE A 68 9.17 -12.07 5.32
CA PHE A 68 10.38 -12.82 5.00
C PHE A 68 10.26 -13.61 3.68
N GLY A 69 9.09 -13.55 3.04
CA GLY A 69 8.81 -14.25 1.79
C GLY A 69 9.32 -13.50 0.55
N LYS A 70 8.83 -13.94 -0.61
CA LYS A 70 9.17 -13.34 -1.91
C LYS A 70 8.60 -11.92 -2.05
N PRO A 71 9.28 -11.01 -2.77
CA PRO A 71 8.73 -9.70 -3.10
C PRO A 71 7.44 -9.85 -3.91
N GLY A 72 6.50 -8.91 -3.74
CA GLY A 72 5.19 -8.92 -4.38
C GLY A 72 4.10 -9.65 -3.59
N LEU A 73 4.42 -10.32 -2.48
CA LEU A 73 3.42 -10.87 -1.57
C LEU A 73 2.66 -9.75 -0.84
N VAL A 74 1.39 -10.01 -0.55
CA VAL A 74 0.53 -9.11 0.21
C VAL A 74 0.75 -9.33 1.71
N TYR A 75 1.13 -8.27 2.40
CA TYR A 75 1.16 -8.24 3.86
C TYR A 75 0.01 -7.38 4.37
N THR A 76 -1.03 -8.00 4.91
CA THR A 76 -2.12 -7.32 5.61
C THR A 76 -1.94 -7.42 7.11
N TYR A 77 -2.35 -6.36 7.81
CA TYR A 77 -2.50 -6.37 9.26
C TYR A 77 -3.64 -5.47 9.71
N GLN A 78 -4.14 -5.74 10.90
CA GLN A 78 -5.19 -4.93 11.50
C GLN A 78 -4.59 -3.87 12.43
N MET A 79 -4.99 -2.61 12.22
CA MET A 79 -4.72 -1.50 13.12
C MET A 79 -6.05 -0.90 13.59
N HIS A 80 -6.33 -0.95 14.90
CA HIS A 80 -7.66 -0.70 15.44
C HIS A 80 -8.70 -1.58 14.73
N THR A 81 -9.64 -0.99 14.00
CA THR A 81 -10.69 -1.69 13.26
C THR A 81 -10.44 -1.75 11.76
N HIS A 82 -9.28 -1.30 11.29
CA HIS A 82 -8.97 -1.18 9.87
C HIS A 82 -7.91 -2.19 9.44
N THR A 83 -8.14 -2.86 8.30
CA THR A 83 -7.10 -3.59 7.59
C THR A 83 -6.19 -2.59 6.89
N LEU A 84 -4.88 -2.80 6.97
CA LEU A 84 -3.88 -2.08 6.20
C LEU A 84 -3.18 -3.05 5.26
N ILE A 85 -2.82 -2.58 4.06
CA ILE A 85 -2.25 -3.41 3.01
C ILE A 85 -0.86 -2.93 2.60
N ASN A 86 0.07 -3.89 2.51
CA ASN A 86 1.46 -3.64 2.15
C ASN A 86 1.92 -4.62 1.07
N VAL A 87 2.88 -4.18 0.27
CA VAL A 87 3.67 -5.00 -0.64
C VAL A 87 4.92 -5.49 0.10
N VAL A 88 5.14 -6.79 0.19
CA VAL A 88 6.42 -7.34 0.64
C VAL A 88 7.50 -6.98 -0.38
N SER A 89 8.66 -6.53 0.08
CA SER A 89 9.76 -6.06 -0.77
C SER A 89 11.11 -6.50 -0.24
N GLY A 90 12.11 -6.44 -1.10
CA GLY A 90 13.46 -6.91 -0.80
C GLY A 90 13.64 -8.42 -0.98
N PRO A 91 14.86 -8.91 -0.90
CA PRO A 91 15.17 -10.35 -1.03
C PRO A 91 14.47 -11.20 0.04
N VAL A 92 14.25 -12.46 -0.27
CA VAL A 92 13.78 -13.45 0.71
C VAL A 92 14.65 -13.40 1.98
N ASP A 93 14.04 -13.58 3.14
CA ASP A 93 14.63 -13.43 4.48
C ASP A 93 15.10 -12.01 4.84
N THR A 94 14.77 -11.01 4.01
CA THR A 94 14.97 -9.59 4.33
C THR A 94 13.60 -8.91 4.51
N PRO A 95 13.07 -8.81 5.74
CA PRO A 95 11.67 -8.52 6.03
C PRO A 95 11.35 -7.03 5.85
N ARG A 96 11.17 -6.59 4.62
CA ARG A 96 10.79 -5.23 4.24
C ARG A 96 9.38 -5.19 3.66
N ALA A 97 8.73 -4.05 3.78
CA ALA A 97 7.40 -3.86 3.23
C ALA A 97 7.15 -2.42 2.81
N ILE A 98 6.20 -2.23 1.89
CA ILE A 98 5.76 -0.92 1.43
C ILE A 98 4.26 -0.81 1.69
N LEU A 99 3.86 0.10 2.57
CA LEU A 99 2.47 0.41 2.84
C LEU A 99 1.88 1.23 1.68
N ILE A 100 0.76 0.78 1.13
CA ILE A 100 -0.06 1.58 0.22
C ILE A 100 -0.96 2.45 1.09
N ARG A 101 -0.76 3.78 1.03
CA ARG A 101 -1.43 4.72 1.94
C ARG A 101 -2.66 5.38 1.36
N ALA A 102 -2.62 5.72 0.09
CA ALA A 102 -3.73 6.37 -0.58
C ALA A 102 -3.77 6.03 -2.06
N VAL A 103 -4.97 6.01 -2.61
CA VAL A 103 -5.20 5.82 -4.04
C VAL A 103 -6.22 6.86 -4.54
N GLU A 104 -6.07 7.24 -5.81
CA GLU A 104 -7.07 8.00 -6.55
C GLU A 104 -8.02 7.00 -7.22
N PRO A 105 -9.34 7.03 -6.94
CA PRO A 105 -10.31 6.15 -7.56
C PRO A 105 -10.31 6.25 -9.09
N VAL A 106 -10.29 5.11 -9.80
CA VAL A 106 -10.25 5.02 -11.27
C VAL A 106 -11.46 4.28 -11.81
N GLU A 107 -11.86 3.19 -11.19
CA GLU A 107 -13.00 2.37 -11.63
C GLU A 107 -13.78 1.85 -10.41
N GLY A 108 -15.08 1.57 -10.58
CA GLY A 108 -15.95 1.06 -9.52
C GLY A 108 -16.36 2.13 -8.51
N ILE A 109 -16.50 3.39 -8.93
CA ILE A 109 -16.79 4.54 -8.07
C ILE A 109 -18.07 4.34 -7.23
N ASP A 110 -19.13 3.83 -7.84
CA ASP A 110 -20.40 3.57 -7.12
C ASP A 110 -20.25 2.48 -6.06
N LEU A 111 -19.52 1.41 -6.37
CA LEU A 111 -19.23 0.34 -5.43
C LEU A 111 -18.34 0.82 -4.28
N MET A 112 -17.32 1.62 -4.57
CA MET A 112 -16.51 2.27 -3.52
C MET A 112 -17.36 3.18 -2.62
N ALA A 113 -18.32 3.91 -3.18
CA ALA A 113 -19.24 4.74 -2.42
C ALA A 113 -20.13 3.91 -1.48
N GLU A 114 -20.58 2.76 -1.90
CA GLU A 114 -21.35 1.83 -1.05
C GLU A 114 -20.51 1.28 0.10
N LEU A 115 -19.31 0.81 -0.19
CA LEU A 115 -18.38 0.28 0.80
C LEU A 115 -17.93 1.34 1.84
N ARG A 116 -17.86 2.62 1.44
CA ARG A 116 -17.44 3.74 2.29
C ARG A 116 -18.59 4.50 2.96
N GLY A 117 -19.79 4.46 2.38
CA GLY A 117 -20.91 5.32 2.72
C GLY A 117 -20.99 6.55 1.80
N ARG A 118 -22.09 6.65 1.07
CA ARG A 118 -22.33 7.62 -0.04
C ARG A 118 -22.31 9.09 0.37
N HIS A 119 -22.48 9.41 1.65
CA HIS A 119 -22.53 10.77 2.19
C HIS A 119 -21.14 11.42 2.37
N MET A 120 -20.06 10.71 2.13
CA MET A 120 -18.70 11.25 2.27
C MET A 120 -18.16 11.75 0.92
N PRO A 121 -17.42 12.88 0.89
CA PRO A 121 -16.77 13.34 -0.34
C PRO A 121 -15.78 12.29 -0.88
N ILE A 122 -15.75 12.09 -2.19
CA ILE A 122 -14.90 11.09 -2.87
C ILE A 122 -13.42 11.17 -2.42
N LYS A 123 -12.88 12.37 -2.22
CA LYS A 123 -11.51 12.58 -1.74
C LYS A 123 -11.23 11.97 -0.36
N GLN A 124 -12.27 11.66 0.41
CA GLN A 124 -12.13 11.05 1.74
C GLN A 124 -12.30 9.53 1.72
N TRP A 125 -12.63 8.94 0.58
CA TRP A 125 -12.87 7.49 0.51
C TRP A 125 -11.57 6.70 0.61
N THR A 126 -10.50 7.21 -0.02
CA THR A 126 -9.24 6.48 -0.24
C THR A 126 -7.99 7.23 0.25
N SER A 127 -8.15 8.42 0.85
CA SER A 127 -7.04 9.24 1.37
C SER A 127 -6.62 8.79 2.77
N GLY A 128 -6.01 7.62 2.84
CA GLY A 128 -5.49 7.01 4.06
C GLY A 128 -5.61 5.48 4.02
N PRO A 129 -4.68 4.74 4.66
CA PRO A 129 -4.50 3.30 4.44
C PRO A 129 -5.73 2.47 4.84
N GLY A 130 -6.35 2.74 5.99
CA GLY A 130 -7.60 2.06 6.37
C GLY A 130 -8.83 2.52 5.59
N LYS A 131 -8.79 3.73 5.03
CA LYS A 131 -9.87 4.23 4.17
C LYS A 131 -9.86 3.52 2.83
N LEU A 132 -8.70 3.43 2.19
CA LEU A 132 -8.58 2.79 0.88
C LEU A 132 -8.95 1.29 0.95
N THR A 133 -8.50 0.56 1.96
CA THR A 133 -8.84 -0.86 2.08
C THR A 133 -10.35 -1.06 2.24
N LYS A 134 -11.01 -0.22 3.04
CA LYS A 134 -12.47 -0.25 3.16
C LYS A 134 -13.16 0.10 1.84
N ALA A 135 -12.71 1.13 1.12
CA ALA A 135 -13.29 1.53 -0.17
C ALA A 135 -13.13 0.45 -1.24
N MET A 136 -12.08 -0.33 -1.15
CA MET A 136 -11.75 -1.37 -2.12
C MET A 136 -12.20 -2.78 -1.69
N GLY A 137 -12.86 -2.92 -0.53
CA GLY A 137 -13.29 -4.23 -0.02
C GLY A 137 -12.12 -5.15 0.35
N ILE A 138 -10.94 -4.61 0.65
CA ILE A 138 -9.74 -5.40 0.97
C ILE A 138 -9.77 -5.81 2.44
N THR A 139 -9.67 -7.11 2.71
CA THR A 139 -9.73 -7.73 4.04
C THR A 139 -8.41 -8.40 4.43
N MET A 140 -8.37 -8.98 5.62
CA MET A 140 -7.23 -9.77 6.11
C MET A 140 -7.02 -11.07 5.33
N ASP A 141 -8.02 -11.54 4.58
CA ASP A 141 -7.96 -12.80 3.81
C ASP A 141 -6.91 -12.78 2.69
N TYR A 142 -6.46 -11.57 2.31
CA TYR A 142 -5.37 -11.40 1.33
C TYR A 142 -3.96 -11.55 1.91
N TYR A 143 -3.80 -11.89 3.20
CA TYR A 143 -2.48 -12.18 3.77
C TYR A 143 -1.80 -13.34 3.01
N GLY A 144 -0.65 -13.08 2.41
CA GLY A 144 0.11 -14.06 1.63
C GLY A 144 -0.32 -14.25 0.17
N HIS A 145 -1.36 -13.55 -0.28
CA HIS A 145 -1.69 -13.45 -1.70
C HIS A 145 -0.55 -12.78 -2.49
N HIS A 146 -0.46 -12.96 -3.80
CA HIS A 146 0.57 -12.31 -4.61
C HIS A 146 -0.05 -11.26 -5.53
N PHE A 147 0.52 -10.05 -5.56
CA PHE A 147 0.00 -8.91 -6.33
C PHE A 147 0.06 -9.05 -7.86
N THR A 148 0.57 -10.15 -8.40
CA THR A 148 0.44 -10.48 -9.84
C THR A 148 -0.79 -11.31 -10.17
N GLU A 149 -1.55 -11.75 -9.17
CA GLU A 149 -2.64 -12.70 -9.31
C GLU A 149 -4.00 -12.09 -8.96
N LYS A 150 -5.04 -12.49 -9.70
CA LYS A 150 -6.42 -12.17 -9.37
C LYS A 150 -6.86 -12.86 -8.07
N PRO A 151 -7.83 -12.31 -7.35
CA PRO A 151 -8.64 -11.16 -7.69
C PRO A 151 -8.04 -9.80 -7.28
N LEU A 152 -6.94 -9.75 -6.47
CA LEU A 152 -6.32 -8.53 -5.98
C LEU A 152 -4.92 -8.40 -6.56
N TYR A 153 -4.70 -7.45 -7.47
CA TYR A 153 -3.42 -7.32 -8.15
C TYR A 153 -3.03 -5.87 -8.40
N ILE A 154 -1.74 -5.65 -8.70
CA ILE A 154 -1.23 -4.37 -9.19
C ILE A 154 -1.11 -4.45 -10.70
N ALA A 155 -1.75 -3.52 -11.40
CA ALA A 155 -1.71 -3.38 -12.84
C ALA A 155 -0.84 -2.19 -13.27
N GLN A 156 -0.40 -2.23 -14.52
CA GLN A 156 0.36 -1.15 -15.13
C GLN A 156 -0.46 0.14 -15.17
N GLY A 157 0.18 1.23 -14.79
CA GLY A 157 -0.35 2.59 -14.86
C GLY A 157 0.73 3.57 -15.30
N ASP A 158 0.36 4.82 -15.47
CA ASP A 158 1.28 5.86 -15.90
C ASP A 158 2.11 6.38 -14.72
N PRO A 159 3.42 6.53 -14.89
CA PRO A 159 4.28 7.12 -13.88
C PRO A 159 3.80 8.54 -13.47
N VAL A 160 3.93 8.86 -12.20
CA VAL A 160 3.61 10.20 -11.69
C VAL A 160 4.64 11.23 -12.19
N ARG A 161 4.19 12.46 -12.45
CA ARG A 161 5.04 13.53 -12.97
C ARG A 161 6.06 14.05 -11.96
N ALA A 162 5.63 14.18 -10.71
CA ALA A 162 6.46 14.70 -9.63
C ALA A 162 6.21 13.92 -8.35
N VAL A 163 7.29 13.44 -7.72
CA VAL A 163 7.27 12.71 -6.47
C VAL A 163 7.79 13.61 -5.35
N ALA A 164 6.95 13.89 -4.37
CA ALA A 164 7.36 14.49 -3.12
C ALA A 164 7.81 13.40 -2.13
N VAL A 165 8.72 13.77 -1.23
CA VAL A 165 9.35 12.88 -0.26
C VAL A 165 9.34 13.52 1.11
N GLY A 166 9.11 12.75 2.15
CA GLY A 166 9.13 13.23 3.53
C GLY A 166 9.01 12.13 4.58
N PRO A 167 8.82 12.51 5.83
CA PRO A 167 8.66 11.56 6.92
C PRO A 167 7.35 10.79 6.82
N ARG A 168 7.36 9.58 7.39
CA ARG A 168 6.19 8.70 7.50
C ARG A 168 5.18 9.22 8.52
N VAL A 169 3.93 8.81 8.36
CA VAL A 169 2.82 9.26 9.20
C VAL A 169 2.47 8.21 10.26
N GLY A 170 2.23 8.66 11.50
CA GLY A 170 1.72 7.80 12.56
C GLY A 170 2.76 6.89 13.24
N ILE A 171 4.05 7.22 13.12
CA ILE A 171 5.18 6.48 13.70
C ILE A 171 5.88 7.22 14.85
N GLY A 172 5.18 8.11 15.55
CA GLY A 172 5.76 9.03 16.55
C GLY A 172 6.58 8.39 17.68
N ASN A 173 6.43 7.07 17.93
CA ASN A 173 7.17 6.37 18.96
C ASN A 173 8.41 5.61 18.43
N SER A 174 8.85 5.91 17.21
CA SER A 174 9.90 5.13 16.52
C SER A 174 11.28 5.79 16.57
N LEU A 175 11.54 6.65 17.57
CA LEU A 175 12.81 7.34 17.80
C LEU A 175 13.32 8.02 16.51
N GLU A 176 14.59 7.75 16.12
CA GLU A 176 15.24 8.32 14.93
C GLU A 176 14.50 8.01 13.62
N ALA A 177 13.73 6.93 13.58
CA ALA A 177 13.00 6.54 12.37
C ALA A 177 11.86 7.50 12.00
N VAL A 178 11.45 8.41 12.90
CA VAL A 178 10.43 9.44 12.62
C VAL A 178 10.90 10.44 11.56
N ASP A 179 12.20 10.66 11.46
CA ASP A 179 12.80 11.65 10.55
C ASP A 179 13.18 11.04 9.19
N TYR A 180 13.12 9.72 9.04
CA TYR A 180 13.50 9.08 7.79
C TYR A 180 12.55 9.48 6.65
N PRO A 181 13.09 9.90 5.47
CA PRO A 181 12.30 10.35 4.33
C PRO A 181 11.77 9.15 3.53
N TYR A 182 11.04 8.26 4.19
CA TYR A 182 10.56 6.99 3.61
C TYR A 182 9.09 7.00 3.23
N ARG A 183 8.49 8.19 3.13
CA ARG A 183 7.17 8.40 2.56
C ARG A 183 7.30 9.10 1.21
N PHE A 184 6.56 8.60 0.22
CA PHE A 184 6.55 9.08 -1.15
C PHE A 184 5.13 9.34 -1.58
N TRP A 185 4.89 10.45 -2.28
CA TRP A 185 3.55 10.75 -2.78
C TRP A 185 3.61 11.59 -4.06
N GLU A 186 2.55 11.51 -4.85
CA GLU A 186 2.37 12.38 -6.01
C GLU A 186 2.11 13.81 -5.52
N GLN A 187 2.96 14.73 -5.94
CA GLN A 187 2.84 16.13 -5.56
C GLN A 187 1.50 16.71 -6.03
N ASP A 188 0.87 17.52 -5.16
CA ASP A 188 -0.40 18.22 -5.41
C ASP A 188 -1.61 17.33 -5.72
N ASN A 189 -1.50 16.01 -5.58
CA ASN A 189 -2.63 15.11 -5.77
C ASN A 189 -3.63 15.24 -4.59
N PRO A 190 -4.93 15.51 -4.86
CA PRO A 190 -5.94 15.76 -3.82
C PRO A 190 -6.32 14.54 -2.98
N PHE A 191 -5.94 13.33 -3.40
CA PHE A 191 -6.20 12.07 -2.68
C PHE A 191 -5.09 11.69 -1.70
N VAL A 192 -3.95 12.36 -1.72
CA VAL A 192 -2.88 12.13 -0.74
C VAL A 192 -3.41 12.37 0.67
N SER A 193 -3.03 11.51 1.61
CA SER A 193 -3.49 11.60 2.99
C SER A 193 -2.97 12.88 3.67
N LYS A 194 -3.85 13.56 4.40
CA LYS A 194 -3.46 14.76 5.15
C LYS A 194 -2.61 14.37 6.36
N PHE A 195 -1.56 15.13 6.61
CA PHE A 195 -0.88 15.11 7.90
C PHE A 195 -1.84 15.58 8.99
N ARG A 196 -1.82 14.86 10.10
CA ARG A 196 -2.32 15.37 11.39
C ARG A 196 -1.21 15.24 12.41
#